data_cf83dde1a6c108a5a866b2016904fb09
#
_entry.id   cf83dde1a6c108a5a866b2016904fb09
#
_cell.length_a   1.000
_cell.length_b   1.000
_cell.length_c   1.000
_cell.angle_alpha   90.00
_cell.angle_beta   90.00
_cell.angle_gamma   90.00
#
_symmetry.space_group_name_H-M   'P 1'
#
loop_
_entity.id
_entity.type
_entity.pdbx_description
1 polymer ?
#
loop_
_entity_poly.entity_id
_entity_poly.type
_entity_poly.pdbx_seq_one_letter_code
_entity_poly.pdbx_strand_id
1 'polypeptide(L)'
;TALDPASENILALNGKKFQAFPKQDHQAHMKSHLRFMGTTVIRNNPAAMGMLQQNCMEHILLMATEQVDMEFAEEKQKMEQLMQQVQPIMQQAQQNPQMQQQLQQNPQLQQLQQQETNLQIQMEARKAQLISEFSDDFAEAEKEVLNQVENDPLLKLKDRELDLKAR
;
A
#
# COMPACT_ATOMS: atom_id res chain seq x y z
N THR A 1 1.27 11.32 13.51
CA THR A 1 2.51 10.72 14.03
C THR A 1 2.48 9.22 13.85
N ALA A 2 3.55 8.65 13.29
CA ALA A 2 3.69 7.21 13.12
C ALA A 2 3.79 6.51 14.47
N LEU A 3 3.07 5.41 14.63
CA LEU A 3 3.03 4.60 15.84
C LEU A 3 3.65 3.22 15.58
N ASP A 4 4.06 2.55 16.65
CA ASP A 4 4.46 1.15 16.57
C ASP A 4 3.22 0.25 16.41
N PRO A 5 3.40 -1.00 15.88
CA PRO A 5 2.26 -1.87 15.61
C PRO A 5 1.45 -2.25 16.85
N ALA A 6 2.10 -2.40 18.00
CA ALA A 6 1.41 -2.77 19.24
C ALA A 6 0.47 -1.65 19.71
N SER A 7 0.92 -0.39 19.61
CA SER A 7 0.10 0.77 19.91
C SER A 7 -1.11 0.88 18.98
N GLU A 8 -0.93 0.59 17.70
CA GLU A 8 -2.01 0.57 16.73
C GLU A 8 -3.05 -0.53 17.03
N ASN A 9 -2.59 -1.70 17.47
CA ASN A 9 -3.48 -2.78 17.88
C ASN A 9 -4.39 -2.35 19.05
N ILE A 10 -3.85 -1.59 20.00
CA ILE A 10 -4.62 -1.04 21.12
C ILE A 10 -5.64 -0.01 20.63
N LEU A 11 -5.24 0.85 19.69
CA LEU A 11 -6.15 1.82 19.07
C LEU A 11 -7.32 1.13 18.39
N ALA A 12 -7.05 0.03 17.65
CA ALA A 12 -8.09 -0.76 17.00
C ALA A 12 -9.10 -1.32 18.00
N LEU A 13 -8.61 -1.84 19.14
CA LEU A 13 -9.46 -2.32 20.23
C LEU A 13 -10.39 -1.22 20.77
N ASN A 14 -9.90 -0.01 20.86
CA ASN A 14 -10.63 1.13 21.39
C ASN A 14 -11.46 1.87 20.33
N GLY A 15 -11.52 1.35 19.10
CA GLY A 15 -12.26 1.96 18.01
C GLY A 15 -11.65 3.25 17.49
N LYS A 16 -10.40 3.53 17.78
CA LYS A 16 -9.70 4.75 17.35
C LYS A 16 -8.96 4.50 16.04
N LYS A 17 -9.06 5.47 15.13
CA LYS A 17 -8.42 5.40 13.81
C LYS A 17 -6.90 5.54 13.90
N PHE A 18 -6.22 4.84 13.04
CA PHE A 18 -4.77 4.94 12.80
C PHE A 18 -4.52 4.70 11.31
N GLN A 19 -3.35 5.11 10.83
CA GLN A 19 -3.03 5.00 9.42
C GLN A 19 -1.60 4.57 9.21
N ALA A 20 -1.32 3.95 8.06
CA ALA A 20 0.01 3.61 7.64
C ALA A 20 0.74 4.84 7.08
N PHE A 21 2.05 4.88 7.28
CA PHE A 21 2.91 5.97 6.82
C PHE A 21 3.98 5.42 5.88
N PRO A 22 4.44 6.24 4.89
CA PRO A 22 5.57 5.86 4.04
C PRO A 22 6.82 5.54 4.88
N LYS A 23 7.61 4.61 4.38
CA LYS A 23 8.90 4.19 4.95
C LYS A 23 8.82 3.49 6.31
N GLN A 24 7.63 3.13 6.77
CA GLN A 24 7.50 2.23 7.91
C GLN A 24 7.96 0.81 7.53
N ASP A 25 8.27 0.01 8.55
CA ASP A 25 8.45 -1.44 8.36
C ASP A 25 7.09 -2.10 8.15
N HIS A 26 6.61 -2.06 6.90
CA HIS A 26 5.26 -2.52 6.55
C HIS A 26 5.05 -3.99 6.88
N GLN A 27 6.06 -4.84 6.65
CA GLN A 27 5.98 -6.26 6.95
C GLN A 27 5.84 -6.53 8.45
N ALA A 28 6.60 -5.80 9.27
CA ALA A 28 6.52 -5.93 10.73
C ALA A 28 5.15 -5.48 11.25
N HIS A 29 4.62 -4.38 10.72
CA HIS A 29 3.27 -3.91 11.06
C HIS A 29 2.22 -4.95 10.69
N MET A 30 2.25 -5.46 9.47
CA MET A 30 1.29 -6.47 9.00
C MET A 30 1.37 -7.76 9.81
N LYS A 31 2.57 -8.24 10.15
CA LYS A 31 2.75 -9.41 10.99
C LYS A 31 2.13 -9.22 12.37
N SER A 32 2.38 -8.07 12.99
CA SER A 32 1.82 -7.76 14.32
C SER A 32 0.30 -7.69 14.27
N HIS A 33 -0.25 -7.02 13.27
CA HIS A 33 -1.71 -6.93 13.09
C HIS A 33 -2.33 -8.31 12.82
N LEU A 34 -1.71 -9.14 11.99
CA LEU A 34 -2.18 -10.50 11.71
C LEU A 34 -2.21 -11.36 12.97
N ARG A 35 -1.16 -11.31 13.79
CA ARG A 35 -1.12 -12.04 15.07
C ARG A 35 -2.25 -11.60 15.98
N PHE A 36 -2.50 -10.30 16.04
CA PHE A 36 -3.57 -9.74 16.87
C PHE A 36 -4.95 -10.12 16.33
N MET A 37 -5.13 -10.11 15.02
CA MET A 37 -6.36 -10.57 14.36
C MET A 37 -6.68 -12.04 14.68
N GLY A 38 -5.66 -12.86 14.93
CA GLY A 38 -5.81 -14.26 15.34
C GLY A 38 -6.26 -14.45 16.79
N THR A 39 -6.36 -13.39 17.59
CA THR A 39 -6.80 -13.51 19.00
C THR A 39 -8.32 -13.54 19.10
N THR A 40 -8.81 -14.17 20.17
CA THR A 40 -10.24 -14.26 20.45
C THR A 40 -10.88 -12.88 20.64
N VAL A 41 -10.14 -11.94 21.23
CA VAL A 41 -10.60 -10.57 21.47
C VAL A 41 -10.96 -9.86 20.16
N ILE A 42 -10.13 -9.98 19.15
CA ILE A 42 -10.37 -9.34 17.84
C ILE A 42 -11.37 -10.13 17.00
N ARG A 43 -11.35 -11.46 17.09
CA ARG A 43 -12.32 -12.31 16.41
C ARG A 43 -13.76 -11.97 16.80
N ASN A 44 -13.97 -11.59 18.05
CA ASN A 44 -15.29 -11.19 18.57
C ASN A 44 -15.56 -9.68 18.44
N ASN A 45 -14.68 -8.94 17.75
CA ASN A 45 -14.83 -7.50 17.54
C ASN A 45 -14.70 -7.18 16.04
N PRO A 46 -15.80 -7.28 15.28
CA PRO A 46 -15.75 -7.05 13.83
C PRO A 46 -15.24 -5.66 13.43
N ALA A 47 -15.53 -4.65 14.23
CA ALA A 47 -15.07 -3.28 13.96
C ALA A 47 -13.55 -3.18 14.05
N ALA A 48 -12.95 -3.73 15.10
CA ALA A 48 -11.48 -3.77 15.25
C ALA A 48 -10.83 -4.61 14.15
N MET A 49 -11.42 -5.76 13.82
CA MET A 49 -10.95 -6.61 12.72
C MET A 49 -10.90 -5.83 11.40
N GLY A 50 -11.98 -5.11 11.06
CA GLY A 50 -12.04 -4.30 9.84
C GLY A 50 -11.01 -3.18 9.81
N MET A 51 -10.76 -2.52 10.95
CA MET A 51 -9.73 -1.47 11.04
C MET A 51 -8.33 -2.03 10.81
N LEU A 52 -8.01 -3.20 11.36
CA LEU A 52 -6.71 -3.85 11.16
C LEU A 52 -6.54 -4.31 9.72
N GLN A 53 -7.58 -4.88 9.12
CA GLN A 53 -7.55 -5.29 7.70
C GLN A 53 -7.32 -4.09 6.79
N GLN A 54 -8.02 -2.99 7.02
CA GLN A 54 -7.86 -1.76 6.25
C GLN A 54 -6.45 -1.18 6.37
N ASN A 55 -5.89 -1.16 7.57
CA ASN A 55 -4.52 -0.68 7.79
C ASN A 55 -3.51 -1.57 7.07
N CYS A 56 -3.69 -2.88 7.08
CA CYS A 56 -2.84 -3.80 6.31
C CYS A 56 -2.90 -3.52 4.82
N MET A 57 -4.08 -3.19 4.27
CA MET A 57 -4.21 -2.79 2.87
C MET A 57 -3.48 -1.48 2.58
N GLU A 58 -3.51 -0.52 3.50
CA GLU A 58 -2.71 0.71 3.38
C GLU A 58 -1.21 0.40 3.31
N HIS A 59 -0.72 -0.51 4.16
CA HIS A 59 0.67 -0.96 4.12
C HIS A 59 1.03 -1.64 2.79
N ILE A 60 0.13 -2.44 2.24
CA ILE A 60 0.33 -3.08 0.93
C ILE A 60 0.49 -2.04 -0.17
N LEU A 61 -0.36 -1.01 -0.21
CA LEU A 61 -0.28 0.05 -1.20
C LEU A 61 1.03 0.82 -1.09
N LEU A 62 1.46 1.14 0.12
CA LEU A 62 2.73 1.84 0.36
C LEU A 62 3.93 0.97 -0.01
N MET A 63 3.91 -0.32 0.34
CA MET A 63 4.95 -1.27 -0.06
C MET A 63 5.10 -1.34 -1.58
N ALA A 64 3.98 -1.45 -2.29
CA ALA A 64 3.99 -1.51 -3.75
C ALA A 64 4.57 -0.23 -4.36
N THR A 65 4.16 0.93 -3.85
CA THR A 65 4.66 2.23 -4.30
C THR A 65 6.17 2.35 -4.06
N GLU A 66 6.62 1.99 -2.87
CA GLU A 66 8.05 2.06 -2.52
C GLU A 66 8.90 1.09 -3.35
N GLN A 67 8.39 -0.10 -3.63
CA GLN A 67 9.06 -1.08 -4.48
C GLN A 67 9.18 -0.59 -5.93
N VAL A 68 8.12 -0.03 -6.48
CA VAL A 68 8.13 0.56 -7.83
C VAL A 68 9.11 1.72 -7.90
N ASP A 69 9.10 2.61 -6.91
CA ASP A 69 10.03 3.74 -6.87
C ASP A 69 11.49 3.27 -6.84
N MET A 70 11.77 2.18 -6.14
CA MET A 70 13.11 1.58 -6.10
C MET A 70 13.49 0.92 -7.44
N GLU A 71 12.58 0.13 -8.02
CA GLU A 71 12.83 -0.58 -9.28
C GLU A 71 13.06 0.39 -10.45
N PHE A 72 12.37 1.52 -10.48
CA PHE A 72 12.42 2.51 -11.55
C PHE A 72 13.23 3.77 -11.19
N ALA A 73 14.05 3.71 -10.15
CA ALA A 73 14.79 4.88 -9.65
C ALA A 73 15.71 5.49 -10.70
N GLU A 74 16.41 4.67 -11.47
CA GLU A 74 17.33 5.14 -12.52
C GLU A 74 16.57 5.82 -13.65
N GLU A 75 15.51 5.21 -14.14
CA GLU A 75 14.67 5.74 -15.21
C GLU A 75 14.00 7.05 -14.79
N LYS A 76 13.50 7.13 -13.56
CA LYS A 76 12.93 8.35 -12.99
C LYS A 76 13.96 9.47 -12.94
N GLN A 77 15.18 9.18 -12.51
CA GLN A 77 16.25 10.16 -12.39
C GLN A 77 16.65 10.69 -13.77
N LYS A 78 16.81 9.82 -14.75
CA LYS A 78 17.11 10.22 -16.13
C LYS A 78 16.01 11.11 -16.71
N MET A 79 14.75 10.73 -16.49
CA MET A 79 13.60 11.49 -16.97
C MET A 79 13.55 12.87 -16.31
N GLU A 80 13.78 12.94 -15.01
CA GLU A 80 13.81 14.19 -14.26
C GLU A 80 14.91 15.14 -14.78
N GLN A 81 16.10 14.62 -15.05
CA GLN A 81 17.20 15.41 -15.63
C GLN A 81 16.84 15.96 -17.01
N LEU A 82 16.22 15.14 -17.86
CA LEU A 82 15.78 15.57 -19.18
C LEU A 82 14.68 16.63 -19.10
N MET A 83 13.73 16.47 -18.20
CA MET A 83 12.66 17.44 -17.97
C MET A 83 13.19 18.77 -17.43
N GLN A 84 14.19 18.74 -16.55
CA GLN A 84 14.85 19.95 -16.04
C GLN A 84 15.54 20.73 -17.15
N GLN A 85 16.13 20.06 -18.14
CA GLN A 85 16.76 20.73 -19.29
C GLN A 85 15.74 21.42 -20.20
N VAL A 86 14.53 20.87 -20.27
CA VAL A 86 13.46 21.40 -21.15
C VAL A 86 12.61 22.46 -20.45
N GLN A 87 12.54 22.42 -19.10
CA GLN A 87 11.67 23.30 -18.32
C GLN A 87 11.89 24.82 -18.59
N PRO A 88 13.13 25.35 -18.67
CA PRO A 88 13.34 26.77 -19.01
C PRO A 88 12.80 27.13 -20.38
N ILE A 89 12.92 26.21 -21.35
CA ILE A 89 12.41 26.42 -22.70
C ILE A 89 10.89 26.47 -22.73
N MET A 90 10.25 25.60 -21.95
CA MET A 90 8.79 25.55 -21.81
C MET A 90 8.26 26.82 -21.13
N GLN A 91 8.97 27.35 -20.13
CA GLN A 91 8.59 28.59 -19.44
C GLN A 91 8.68 29.79 -20.37
N GLN A 92 9.72 29.87 -21.18
CA GLN A 92 9.86 30.94 -22.20
C GLN A 92 8.75 30.84 -23.25
N ALA A 93 8.37 29.64 -23.64
CA ALA A 93 7.30 29.40 -24.59
C ALA A 93 5.91 29.82 -24.10
N GLN A 94 5.67 29.78 -22.80
CA GLN A 94 4.40 30.25 -22.21
C GLN A 94 4.17 31.75 -22.44
N GLN A 95 5.24 32.54 -22.60
CA GLN A 95 5.19 33.97 -22.81
C GLN A 95 5.17 34.34 -24.29
N ASN A 96 5.45 33.40 -25.22
CA ASN A 96 5.52 33.65 -26.65
C ASN A 96 4.73 32.61 -27.45
N PRO A 97 3.57 32.97 -28.07
CA PRO A 97 2.75 32.03 -28.81
C PRO A 97 3.44 31.36 -30.00
N GLN A 98 4.38 32.03 -30.65
CA GLN A 98 5.15 31.46 -31.76
C GLN A 98 6.10 30.35 -31.27
N MET A 99 6.69 30.53 -30.11
CA MET A 99 7.54 29.53 -29.47
C MET A 99 6.75 28.31 -29.04
N GLN A 100 5.52 28.50 -28.57
CA GLN A 100 4.62 27.39 -28.24
C GLN A 100 4.33 26.52 -29.45
N GLN A 101 4.06 27.11 -30.61
CA GLN A 101 3.81 26.34 -31.83
C GLN A 101 5.06 25.58 -32.28
N GLN A 102 6.25 26.17 -32.17
CA GLN A 102 7.50 25.53 -32.51
C GLN A 102 7.81 24.36 -31.58
N LEU A 103 7.51 24.49 -30.27
CA LEU A 103 7.70 23.44 -29.31
C LEU A 103 6.73 22.28 -29.52
N GLN A 104 5.46 22.55 -29.82
CA GLN A 104 4.47 21.54 -30.12
C GLN A 104 4.83 20.70 -31.35
N GLN A 105 5.56 21.27 -32.29
CA GLN A 105 6.02 20.61 -33.52
C GLN A 105 7.41 19.96 -33.36
N ASN A 106 8.09 20.16 -32.22
CA ASN A 106 9.44 19.64 -32.03
C ASN A 106 9.37 18.11 -31.77
N PRO A 107 9.96 17.27 -32.67
CA PRO A 107 9.93 15.82 -32.51
C PRO A 107 10.62 15.32 -31.24
N GLN A 108 11.69 16.01 -30.80
CA GLN A 108 12.43 15.64 -29.60
C GLN A 108 11.59 15.83 -28.33
N LEU A 109 10.85 16.93 -28.25
CA LEU A 109 9.96 17.21 -27.13
C LEU A 109 8.80 16.21 -27.09
N GLN A 110 8.19 15.92 -28.24
CA GLN A 110 7.13 14.93 -28.36
C GLN A 110 7.63 13.54 -27.93
N GLN A 111 8.83 13.17 -28.34
CA GLN A 111 9.45 11.90 -27.95
C GLN A 111 9.70 11.84 -26.44
N LEU A 112 10.16 12.92 -25.83
CA LEU A 112 10.39 13.00 -24.39
C LEU A 112 9.08 12.86 -23.62
N GLN A 113 8.03 13.55 -24.04
CA GLN A 113 6.70 13.45 -23.42
C GLN A 113 6.13 12.03 -23.54
N GLN A 114 6.34 11.37 -24.68
CA GLN A 114 5.93 9.99 -24.89
C GLN A 114 6.71 9.03 -23.99
N GLN A 115 8.01 9.24 -23.82
CA GLN A 115 8.85 8.44 -22.92
C GLN A 115 8.38 8.59 -21.46
N GLU A 116 8.07 9.82 -21.04
CA GLU A 116 7.52 10.07 -19.70
C GLU A 116 6.20 9.33 -19.48
N THR A 117 5.28 9.44 -20.43
CA THR A 117 3.99 8.75 -20.37
C THR A 117 4.17 7.23 -20.32
N ASN A 118 5.05 6.70 -21.16
CA ASN A 118 5.34 5.26 -21.17
C ASN A 118 5.94 4.79 -19.85
N LEU A 119 6.84 5.57 -19.26
CA LEU A 119 7.41 5.27 -17.95
C LEU A 119 6.33 5.22 -16.86
N GLN A 120 5.44 6.21 -16.83
CA GLN A 120 4.33 6.24 -15.89
C GLN A 120 3.41 5.02 -16.05
N ILE A 121 3.10 4.65 -17.30
CA ILE A 121 2.28 3.48 -17.59
C ILE A 121 2.95 2.20 -17.09
N GLN A 122 4.25 2.04 -17.32
CA GLN A 122 5.01 0.89 -16.85
C GLN A 122 5.04 0.83 -15.31
N MET A 123 5.25 1.96 -14.66
CA MET A 123 5.25 2.05 -13.19
C MET A 123 3.88 1.70 -12.61
N GLU A 124 2.81 2.23 -13.19
CA GLU A 124 1.44 1.92 -12.74
C GLU A 124 1.08 0.45 -12.95
N ALA A 125 1.48 -0.13 -14.08
CA ALA A 125 1.27 -1.56 -14.36
C ALA A 125 2.02 -2.44 -13.35
N ARG A 126 3.28 -2.10 -13.05
CA ARG A 126 4.08 -2.82 -12.05
C ARG A 126 3.51 -2.69 -10.66
N LYS A 127 3.05 -1.49 -10.29
CA LYS A 127 2.40 -1.24 -9.01
C LYS A 127 1.14 -2.10 -8.85
N ALA A 128 0.29 -2.14 -9.88
CA ALA A 128 -0.91 -2.98 -9.86
C ALA A 128 -0.57 -4.47 -9.69
N GLN A 129 0.47 -4.95 -10.37
CA GLN A 129 0.96 -6.32 -10.23
C GLN A 129 1.41 -6.60 -8.80
N LEU A 130 2.21 -5.71 -8.20
CA LEU A 130 2.71 -5.87 -6.83
C LEU A 130 1.57 -5.82 -5.81
N ILE A 131 0.59 -4.92 -5.98
CA ILE A 131 -0.59 -4.87 -5.13
C ILE A 131 -1.31 -6.21 -5.15
N SER A 132 -1.49 -6.79 -6.33
CA SER A 132 -2.14 -8.09 -6.48
C SER A 132 -1.34 -9.21 -5.78
N GLU A 133 -0.03 -9.26 -5.99
CA GLU A 133 0.84 -10.26 -5.37
C GLU A 133 0.85 -10.13 -3.84
N PHE A 134 1.05 -8.93 -3.32
CA PHE A 134 1.07 -8.69 -1.88
C PHE A 134 -0.29 -8.94 -1.23
N SER A 135 -1.38 -8.62 -1.92
CA SER A 135 -2.74 -8.88 -1.45
C SER A 135 -3.05 -10.37 -1.38
N ASP A 136 -2.59 -11.14 -2.36
CA ASP A 136 -2.74 -12.59 -2.38
C ASP A 136 -1.94 -13.23 -1.22
N ASP A 137 -0.70 -12.79 -1.02
CA ASP A 137 0.13 -13.26 0.09
C ASP A 137 -0.49 -12.94 1.45
N PHE A 138 -1.04 -11.73 1.58
CA PHE A 138 -1.73 -11.30 2.80
C PHE A 138 -2.98 -12.14 3.04
N ALA A 139 -3.80 -12.38 2.02
CA ALA A 139 -5.02 -13.17 2.13
C ALA A 139 -4.71 -14.61 2.56
N GLU A 140 -3.63 -15.18 2.04
CA GLU A 140 -3.17 -16.51 2.42
C GLU A 140 -2.70 -16.54 3.88
N ALA A 141 -1.92 -15.57 4.31
CA ALA A 141 -1.45 -15.43 5.68
C ALA A 141 -2.62 -15.21 6.66
N GLU A 142 -3.59 -14.38 6.30
CA GLU A 142 -4.80 -14.15 7.08
C GLU A 142 -5.61 -15.43 7.25
N LYS A 143 -5.81 -16.17 6.17
CA LYS A 143 -6.51 -17.44 6.18
C LYS A 143 -5.83 -18.45 7.11
N GLU A 144 -4.52 -18.54 7.06
CA GLU A 144 -3.73 -19.42 7.90
C GLU A 144 -3.87 -19.07 9.39
N VAL A 145 -3.77 -17.79 9.72
CA VAL A 145 -3.94 -17.30 11.09
C VAL A 145 -5.34 -17.60 11.61
N LEU A 146 -6.37 -17.35 10.83
CA LEU A 146 -7.76 -17.62 11.21
C LEU A 146 -8.03 -19.13 11.36
N ASN A 147 -7.45 -19.97 10.52
CA ASN A 147 -7.57 -21.42 10.64
C ASN A 147 -6.89 -21.95 11.89
N GLN A 148 -5.75 -21.41 12.28
CA GLN A 148 -5.06 -21.78 13.53
C GLN A 148 -5.93 -21.50 14.75
N VAL A 149 -6.62 -20.36 14.76
CA VAL A 149 -7.55 -19.97 15.82
C VAL A 149 -8.74 -20.94 15.85
N GLU A 150 -9.33 -21.28 14.71
CA GLU A 150 -10.45 -22.24 14.62
C GLU A 150 -10.08 -23.64 15.08
N ASN A 151 -8.84 -24.04 14.90
CA ASN A 151 -8.35 -25.38 15.25
C ASN A 151 -7.71 -25.46 16.65
N ASP A 152 -7.68 -24.34 17.39
CA ASP A 152 -7.14 -24.33 18.76
C ASP A 152 -8.05 -25.17 19.69
N PRO A 153 -7.50 -26.21 20.36
CA PRO A 153 -8.29 -27.06 21.26
C PRO A 153 -8.95 -26.28 22.39
N LEU A 154 -8.29 -25.22 22.90
CA LEU A 154 -8.83 -24.40 24.00
C LEU A 154 -10.05 -23.60 23.55
N LEU A 155 -10.02 -23.08 22.32
CA LEU A 155 -11.16 -22.37 21.74
C LEU A 155 -12.34 -23.30 21.47
N LYS A 156 -12.09 -24.51 21.00
CA LYS A 156 -13.13 -25.52 20.80
C LYS A 156 -13.80 -25.90 22.11
N LEU A 157 -13.04 -26.04 23.18
CA LEU A 157 -13.58 -26.30 24.51
C LEU A 157 -14.46 -25.16 25.02
N LYS A 158 -14.02 -23.92 24.81
CA LYS A 158 -14.75 -22.72 25.22
C LYS A 158 -16.05 -22.54 24.43
N ASP A 159 -16.03 -22.83 23.14
CA ASP A 159 -17.22 -22.79 22.28
C ASP A 159 -18.23 -23.86 22.72
N ARG A 160 -17.77 -25.05 23.11
CA ARG A 160 -18.63 -26.12 23.67
C ARG A 160 -19.25 -25.70 24.99
N GLU A 161 -18.50 -25.05 25.87
CA GLU A 161 -19.02 -24.54 27.14
C GLU A 161 -20.13 -23.52 26.93
N LEU A 162 -19.92 -22.58 25.98
CA LEU A 162 -20.91 -21.56 25.62
C LEU A 162 -22.18 -22.20 25.04
N ASP A 163 -22.05 -23.22 24.19
CA ASP A 163 -23.16 -23.97 23.62
C ASP A 163 -23.96 -24.70 24.71
N LEU A 164 -23.31 -25.31 25.68
CA LEU A 164 -23.96 -25.99 26.78
C LEU A 164 -24.70 -25.02 27.72
N LYS A 165 -24.19 -23.81 27.92
CA LYS A 165 -24.84 -22.76 28.72
C LYS A 165 -26.02 -22.12 28.03
N ALA A 166 -26.05 -22.13 26.69
CA ALA A 166 -27.16 -21.61 25.90
C ALA A 166 -28.34 -22.57 25.74
N ARG A 167 -28.14 -23.84 26.11
CA ARG A 167 -29.17 -24.86 26.15
C ARG A 167 -29.80 -24.92 27.54
#